data_9b022d39b0c8c28b2f3387dc9b1e41d4
#
_entry.id   9b022d39b0c8c28b2f3387dc9b1e41d4
#
_cell.length_a   1.000
_cell.length_b   1.000
_cell.length_c   1.000
_cell.angle_alpha   90.00
_cell.angle_beta   90.00
_cell.angle_gamma   90.00
#
_symmetry.space_group_name_H-M   'P 1'
#
loop_
_entity.id
_entity.type
_entity.pdbx_description
1 polymer ?
#
loop_
_entity_poly.entity_id
_entity_poly.type
_entity_poly.pdbx_seq_one_letter_code
_entity_poly.pdbx_strand_id
1 'polypeptide(L)'
;MNIEEAREYCLSLKNVTECFPFDDVSLVFKVENKMYLLLPLDADEPHVSLKCSTDYTEELRDRYQAVTPAFHFNKKYWNSIYLERDMEETEIKRWIHHSYREVIAKLPKSLREEYKENP
;
A
#
# COMPACT_ATOMS: atom_id res chain seq x y z
N MET A 1 -2.83 13.82 -3.94
CA MET A 1 -3.49 13.08 -2.83
C MET A 1 -2.83 13.44 -1.52
N ASN A 2 -3.60 13.70 -0.49
CA ASN A 2 -3.05 13.96 0.84
C ASN A 2 -3.15 12.71 1.74
N ILE A 3 -2.56 12.81 2.94
CA ILE A 3 -2.52 11.71 3.91
C ILE A 3 -3.94 11.24 4.29
N GLU A 4 -4.85 12.17 4.50
CA GLU A 4 -6.23 11.83 4.90
C GLU A 4 -6.96 11.06 3.80
N GLU A 5 -6.80 11.48 2.56
CA GLU A 5 -7.39 10.81 1.41
C GLU A 5 -6.82 9.40 1.22
N ALA A 6 -5.51 9.25 1.41
CA ALA A 6 -4.87 7.93 1.35
C ALA A 6 -5.43 7.01 2.44
N ARG A 7 -5.55 7.52 3.67
CA ARG A 7 -6.14 6.77 4.78
C ARG A 7 -7.57 6.36 4.50
N GLU A 8 -8.39 7.29 4.03
CA GLU A 8 -9.79 7.01 3.70
C GLU A 8 -9.92 5.91 2.66
N TYR A 9 -9.09 5.97 1.62
CA TYR A 9 -9.11 4.93 0.58
C TYR A 9 -8.74 3.57 1.15
N CYS A 10 -7.68 3.50 1.96
CA CYS A 10 -7.28 2.25 2.60
C CYS A 10 -8.39 1.66 3.45
N LEU A 11 -9.07 2.49 4.24
CA LEU A 11 -10.15 2.04 5.12
C LEU A 11 -11.43 1.67 4.37
N SER A 12 -11.57 2.09 3.11
CA SER A 12 -12.71 1.74 2.27
C SER A 12 -12.65 0.30 1.77
N LEU A 13 -11.48 -0.33 1.82
CA LEU A 13 -11.30 -1.70 1.35
C LEU A 13 -11.81 -2.68 2.41
N LYS A 14 -12.34 -3.80 1.94
CA LYS A 14 -13.01 -4.79 2.80
C LYS A 14 -12.08 -5.33 3.89
N ASN A 15 -12.55 -5.29 5.14
CA ASN A 15 -11.89 -5.87 6.32
C ASN A 15 -10.52 -5.23 6.64
N VAL A 16 -10.26 -4.03 6.18
CA VAL A 16 -9.03 -3.33 6.52
C VAL A 16 -9.13 -2.73 7.93
N THR A 17 -8.08 -2.89 8.70
CA THR A 17 -7.91 -2.27 10.02
C THR A 17 -6.67 -1.41 10.01
N GLU A 18 -6.62 -0.42 10.90
CA GLU A 18 -5.45 0.44 11.06
C GLU A 18 -4.91 0.34 12.49
N CYS A 19 -3.60 0.47 12.65
CA CYS A 19 -2.94 0.39 13.95
C CYS A 19 -1.56 1.02 13.91
N PHE A 20 -0.96 1.18 15.10
CA PHE A 20 0.42 1.67 15.25
C PHE A 20 1.26 0.58 15.95
N PRO A 21 1.70 -0.47 15.23
CA PRO A 21 2.43 -1.56 15.88
C PRO A 21 3.89 -1.26 16.18
N PHE A 22 4.47 -0.22 15.57
CA PHE A 22 5.91 0.08 15.70
C PHE A 22 6.19 1.33 16.56
N ASP A 23 5.38 2.37 16.39
CA ASP A 23 5.52 3.65 17.08
C ASP A 23 4.18 4.39 17.00
N ASP A 24 4.15 5.68 17.36
CA ASP A 24 2.91 6.47 17.36
C ASP A 24 2.74 7.36 16.13
N VAL A 25 3.62 7.26 15.14
CA VAL A 25 3.58 8.06 13.90
C VAL A 25 3.56 7.25 12.61
N SER A 26 3.78 5.94 12.70
CA SER A 26 3.79 5.04 11.52
C SER A 26 2.48 4.26 11.49
N LEU A 27 1.49 4.80 10.78
CA LEU A 27 0.18 4.18 10.66
C LEU A 27 0.23 3.00 9.70
N VAL A 28 -0.20 1.83 10.17
CA VAL A 28 -0.15 0.58 9.40
C VAL A 28 -1.57 0.12 9.07
N PHE A 29 -1.77 -0.30 7.83
CA PHE A 29 -3.03 -0.87 7.36
C PHE A 29 -2.86 -2.37 7.14
N LYS A 30 -3.79 -3.14 7.69
CA LYS A 30 -3.77 -4.61 7.64
C LYS A 30 -5.06 -5.16 7.08
N VAL A 31 -4.94 -6.31 6.43
CA VAL A 31 -6.07 -7.17 6.07
C VAL A 31 -5.76 -8.57 6.56
N GLU A 32 -6.70 -9.23 7.22
CA GLU A 32 -6.50 -10.53 7.86
C GLU A 32 -5.22 -10.53 8.73
N ASN A 33 -5.04 -9.46 9.49
CA ASN A 33 -3.91 -9.25 10.39
C ASN A 33 -2.54 -9.19 9.70
N LYS A 34 -2.50 -8.96 8.39
CA LYS A 34 -1.26 -8.83 7.61
C LYS A 34 -1.13 -7.44 7.04
N MET A 35 0.03 -6.83 7.25
CA MET A 35 0.33 -5.49 6.77
C MET A 35 0.45 -5.46 5.25
N TYR A 36 -0.23 -4.49 4.62
CA TYR A 36 -0.05 -4.24 3.19
C TYR A 36 0.41 -2.81 2.89
N LEU A 37 0.31 -1.90 3.85
CA LEU A 37 0.67 -0.50 3.62
C LEU A 37 1.07 0.16 4.93
N LEU A 38 2.08 1.03 4.86
CA LEU A 38 2.50 1.89 5.95
C LEU A 38 2.44 3.34 5.51
N LEU A 39 1.80 4.18 6.34
CA LEU A 39 1.63 5.60 6.09
C LEU A 39 2.28 6.39 7.21
N PRO A 40 3.50 6.96 6.99
CA PRO A 40 4.12 7.81 7.99
C PRO A 40 3.34 9.11 8.13
N LEU A 41 2.99 9.50 9.37
CA LEU A 41 2.23 10.73 9.62
C LEU A 41 3.11 11.96 9.80
N ASP A 42 4.40 11.76 10.04
CA ASP A 42 5.37 12.83 10.33
C ASP A 42 6.44 13.00 9.24
N ALA A 43 6.24 12.41 8.07
CA ALA A 43 7.21 12.53 6.97
C ALA A 43 7.22 13.95 6.40
N ASP A 44 8.41 14.45 6.06
CA ASP A 44 8.57 15.76 5.43
C ASP A 44 7.83 15.84 4.09
N GLU A 45 7.86 14.74 3.34
CA GLU A 45 7.10 14.64 2.10
C GLU A 45 6.12 13.47 2.20
N PRO A 46 4.79 13.72 2.01
CA PRO A 46 3.78 12.66 2.17
C PRO A 46 4.02 11.50 1.21
N HIS A 47 4.03 10.29 1.77
CA HIS A 47 4.20 9.07 0.97
C HIS A 47 3.59 7.87 1.69
N VAL A 48 3.39 6.80 0.94
CA VAL A 48 3.03 5.49 1.48
C VAL A 48 4.09 4.49 1.08
N SER A 49 4.31 3.47 1.91
CA SER A 49 5.10 2.31 1.54
C SER A 49 4.15 1.13 1.42
N LEU A 50 4.19 0.44 0.30
CA LEU A 50 3.21 -0.59 0.00
C LEU A 50 3.84 -1.78 -0.72
N LYS A 51 3.17 -2.92 -0.59
CA LYS A 51 3.63 -4.16 -1.19
C LYS A 51 3.33 -4.15 -2.68
N CYS A 52 4.24 -4.69 -3.47
CA CYS A 52 4.12 -4.73 -4.91
C CYS A 52 4.62 -6.05 -5.48
N SER A 53 3.93 -6.55 -6.49
CA SER A 53 4.38 -7.70 -7.24
C SER A 53 5.74 -7.43 -7.89
N THR A 54 6.60 -8.43 -7.92
CA THR A 54 7.92 -8.33 -8.57
C THR A 54 7.81 -8.03 -10.06
N ASP A 55 6.65 -8.27 -10.67
CA ASP A 55 6.41 -7.93 -12.08
C ASP A 55 6.42 -6.42 -12.31
N TYR A 56 6.15 -5.63 -11.26
CA TYR A 56 5.96 -4.18 -11.39
C TYR A 56 6.90 -3.33 -10.55
N THR A 57 7.57 -3.90 -9.54
CA THR A 57 8.38 -3.08 -8.61
C THR A 57 9.40 -2.19 -9.31
N GLU A 58 10.21 -2.77 -10.18
CA GLU A 58 11.25 -2.00 -10.89
C GLU A 58 10.67 -1.14 -12.01
N GLU A 59 9.69 -1.65 -12.73
CA GLU A 59 9.01 -0.91 -13.80
C GLU A 59 8.42 0.40 -13.28
N LEU A 60 7.77 0.37 -12.11
CA LEU A 60 7.20 1.58 -11.51
C LEU A 60 8.28 2.58 -11.11
N ARG A 61 9.41 2.11 -10.58
CA ARG A 61 10.54 2.98 -10.23
C ARG A 61 11.13 3.67 -11.45
N ASP A 62 11.20 2.95 -12.55
CA ASP A 62 11.72 3.51 -13.81
C ASP A 62 10.75 4.49 -14.44
N ARG A 63 9.45 4.22 -14.31
CA ARG A 63 8.41 5.01 -14.96
C ARG A 63 8.02 6.28 -14.21
N TYR A 64 8.03 6.25 -12.86
CA TYR A 64 7.57 7.37 -12.05
C TYR A 64 8.64 7.89 -11.11
N GLN A 65 8.82 9.21 -11.10
CA GLN A 65 9.67 9.85 -10.10
C GLN A 65 9.08 9.68 -8.70
N ALA A 66 7.75 9.53 -8.60
CA ALA A 66 7.05 9.31 -7.35
C ALA A 66 7.41 7.99 -6.66
N VAL A 67 7.96 7.02 -7.39
CA VAL A 67 8.17 5.67 -6.87
C VAL A 67 9.64 5.42 -6.58
N THR A 68 9.94 5.01 -5.35
CA THR A 68 11.29 4.64 -4.92
C THR A 68 11.24 3.29 -4.19
N PRO A 69 12.39 2.61 -4.02
CA PRO A 69 12.41 1.45 -3.13
C PRO A 69 12.03 1.87 -1.71
N ALA A 70 11.30 1.00 -1.01
CA ALA A 70 10.95 1.25 0.39
C ALA A 70 12.12 0.79 1.27
N PHE A 71 12.91 1.73 1.77
CA PHE A 71 14.21 1.44 2.39
C PHE A 71 14.15 0.63 3.69
N HIS A 72 13.04 0.66 4.40
CA HIS A 72 12.87 -0.11 5.66
C HIS A 72 12.25 -1.48 5.46
N PHE A 73 11.97 -1.86 4.21
CA PHE A 73 11.32 -3.11 3.85
C PHE A 73 12.17 -3.88 2.85
N ASN A 74 11.75 -5.10 2.53
CA ASN A 74 12.37 -5.85 1.44
C ASN A 74 12.09 -5.15 0.11
N LYS A 75 13.12 -4.55 -0.47
CA LYS A 75 13.02 -3.73 -1.69
C LYS A 75 12.52 -4.51 -2.91
N LYS A 76 12.61 -5.84 -2.89
CA LYS A 76 12.10 -6.67 -3.96
C LYS A 76 10.57 -6.62 -4.04
N TYR A 77 9.90 -6.45 -2.90
CA TYR A 77 8.45 -6.53 -2.78
C TYR A 77 7.78 -5.25 -2.30
N TRP A 78 8.54 -4.21 -1.99
CA TRP A 78 8.00 -3.00 -1.39
C TRP A 78 8.52 -1.75 -2.08
N ASN A 79 7.58 -0.86 -2.42
CA ASN A 79 7.85 0.47 -2.97
C ASN A 79 7.27 1.55 -2.07
N SER A 80 7.91 2.73 -2.09
CA SER A 80 7.32 3.94 -1.56
C SER A 80 6.76 4.74 -2.73
N ILE A 81 5.57 5.29 -2.55
CA ILE A 81 4.92 6.18 -3.53
C ILE A 81 4.69 7.53 -2.87
N TYR A 82 5.33 8.57 -3.41
CA TYR A 82 5.14 9.93 -2.94
C TYR A 82 3.85 10.48 -3.54
N LEU A 83 2.98 11.02 -2.66
CA LEU A 83 1.59 11.29 -3.01
C LEU A 83 1.39 12.56 -3.86
N GLU A 84 2.39 13.44 -3.90
CA GLU A 84 2.28 14.75 -4.56
C GLU A 84 3.31 14.95 -5.67
N ARG A 85 3.73 13.87 -6.30
CA ARG A 85 4.65 13.90 -7.44
C ARG A 85 3.91 13.54 -8.73
N ASP A 86 4.59 12.85 -9.64
CA ASP A 86 4.13 12.58 -11.01
C ASP A 86 3.16 11.41 -11.17
N MET A 87 2.64 10.85 -10.07
CA MET A 87 1.61 9.81 -10.15
C MET A 87 0.24 10.39 -9.78
N GLU A 88 -0.75 10.25 -10.66
CA GLU A 88 -2.09 10.74 -10.42
C GLU A 88 -2.81 9.96 -9.32
N GLU A 89 -3.78 10.58 -8.68
CA GLU A 89 -4.55 9.99 -7.57
C GLU A 89 -5.19 8.65 -7.95
N THR A 90 -5.74 8.55 -9.15
CA THR A 90 -6.35 7.30 -9.63
C THR A 90 -5.34 6.18 -9.71
N GLU A 91 -4.11 6.47 -10.13
CA GLU A 91 -3.03 5.48 -10.19
C GLU A 91 -2.53 5.12 -8.80
N ILE A 92 -2.42 6.10 -7.89
CA ILE A 92 -2.03 5.83 -6.51
C ILE A 92 -3.03 4.86 -5.86
N LYS A 93 -4.32 5.11 -6.02
CA LYS A 93 -5.37 4.22 -5.51
C LYS A 93 -5.28 2.83 -6.12
N ARG A 94 -4.96 2.74 -7.40
CA ARG A 94 -4.76 1.47 -8.08
C ARG A 94 -3.64 0.65 -7.42
N TRP A 95 -2.52 1.29 -7.09
CA TRP A 95 -1.39 0.59 -6.48
C TRP A 95 -1.62 0.28 -5.00
N ILE A 96 -2.39 1.10 -4.29
CA ILE A 96 -2.87 0.76 -2.94
C ILE A 96 -3.73 -0.50 -3.00
N HIS A 97 -4.68 -0.55 -3.94
CA HIS A 97 -5.54 -1.73 -4.15
C HIS A 97 -4.72 -2.95 -4.55
N HIS A 98 -3.75 -2.77 -5.43
CA HIS A 98 -2.83 -3.83 -5.84
C HIS A 98 -2.10 -4.44 -4.63
N SER A 99 -1.58 -3.59 -3.74
CA SER A 99 -0.90 -4.04 -2.53
C SER A 99 -1.82 -4.88 -1.64
N TYR A 100 -3.04 -4.41 -1.44
CA TYR A 100 -4.08 -5.13 -0.71
C TYR A 100 -4.34 -6.51 -1.35
N ARG A 101 -4.48 -6.57 -2.67
CA ARG A 101 -4.70 -7.82 -3.39
C ARG A 101 -3.51 -8.77 -3.32
N GLU A 102 -2.29 -8.24 -3.29
CA GLU A 102 -1.07 -9.06 -3.14
C GLU A 102 -1.05 -9.82 -1.82
N VAL A 103 -1.49 -9.19 -0.74
CA VAL A 103 -1.59 -9.85 0.56
C VAL A 103 -2.68 -10.91 0.54
N ILE A 104 -3.85 -10.59 -0.01
CA ILE A 104 -4.97 -11.53 -0.10
C ILE A 104 -4.60 -12.76 -0.92
N ALA A 105 -3.85 -12.60 -2.01
CA ALA A 105 -3.47 -13.71 -2.89
C ALA A 105 -2.67 -14.78 -2.17
N LYS A 106 -2.04 -14.45 -1.05
CA LYS A 106 -1.23 -15.37 -0.24
C LYS A 106 -1.96 -15.96 0.96
N LEU A 107 -3.22 -15.60 1.16
CA LEU A 107 -4.02 -16.16 2.25
C LEU A 107 -4.44 -17.60 1.93
N PRO A 108 -4.77 -18.39 2.96
CA PRO A 108 -5.38 -19.70 2.74
C PRO A 108 -6.63 -19.59 1.88
N LYS A 109 -6.90 -20.62 1.07
CA LYS A 109 -8.01 -20.62 0.11
C LYS A 109 -9.36 -20.26 0.75
N SER A 110 -9.63 -20.76 1.94
CA SER A 110 -10.88 -20.49 2.65
C SER A 110 -11.08 -19.01 2.95
N LEU A 111 -9.99 -18.29 3.28
CA LEU A 111 -10.06 -16.86 3.53
C LEU A 111 -10.13 -16.06 2.23
N ARG A 112 -9.42 -16.52 1.18
CA ARG A 112 -9.43 -15.82 -0.11
C ARG A 112 -10.83 -15.74 -0.73
N GLU A 113 -11.68 -16.72 -0.48
CA GLU A 113 -13.04 -16.74 -1.03
C GLU A 113 -13.86 -15.51 -0.60
N GLU A 114 -13.63 -14.99 0.61
CA GLU A 114 -14.31 -13.78 1.10
C GLU A 114 -13.96 -12.53 0.30
N TYR A 115 -12.82 -12.54 -0.37
CA TYR A 115 -12.28 -11.38 -1.10
C TYR A 115 -12.44 -11.50 -2.61
N LYS A 116 -13.20 -12.48 -3.07
CA LYS A 116 -13.43 -12.67 -4.49
C LYS A 116 -14.27 -11.51 -5.02
N GLU A 117 -13.71 -10.78 -5.99
CA GLU A 117 -14.41 -9.68 -6.60
C GLU A 117 -15.42 -10.23 -7.61
N ASN A 118 -16.60 -9.62 -7.62
CA ASN A 118 -17.62 -9.96 -8.62
C ASN A 118 -17.17 -9.38 -9.97
N PRO A 119 -17.29 -10.17 -11.06
CA PRO A 119 -16.95 -9.69 -12.38
C PRO A 119 -17.85 -8.55 -12.86
#